data_fa2ae496592298b65e5f04b8baf54124
#
_entry.id   fa2ae496592298b65e5f04b8baf54124
#
_cell.length_a   1.000
_cell.length_b   1.000
_cell.length_c   1.000
_cell.angle_alpha   90.00
_cell.angle_beta   90.00
_cell.angle_gamma   90.00
#
_symmetry.space_group_name_H-M   'P 1'
#
loop_
_entity.id
_entity.type
_entity.pdbx_description
1 polymer ?
#
loop_
_entity_poly.entity_id
_entity_poly.type
_entity_poly.pdbx_seq_one_letter_code
_entity_poly.pdbx_strand_id
1 'polypeptide(L)'
;MNRSSTINYQLSTIPNLRVAIVADWLTATGGAERVIHALHEIYPDAPIYTSTYEDASRRLFKNADVRTSWMQKLPRQIRKHQLLTLPRQWYFGHLKLRDYDLVISAGSSEAKAVRAPDGKHINICYTPTLQYWVKPENYLQKGSDSLNPIWRTGLRVLMPFVQRWDYKAAQRPDKMYAISTEVQKRIKKFYDREPDGIVSPPADIERFLNKGAVERKGFVTWGRQVQHKRLDLAIQACNEAGVDLLVIGDGPEHTRLQAMAGPTIRFK
;
A
#
# COMPACT_ATOMS: atom_id res chain seq x y z
N MET A 1 32.06 -19.30 -13.53
CA MET A 1 31.28 -18.78 -14.68
C MET A 1 30.31 -17.73 -14.20
N ASN A 2 30.71 -16.50 -14.42
CA ASN A 2 30.00 -15.31 -13.98
C ASN A 2 28.89 -15.02 -14.99
N ARG A 3 27.62 -15.14 -14.58
CA ARG A 3 26.51 -14.52 -15.31
C ARG A 3 25.72 -13.70 -14.33
N SER A 4 26.25 -12.54 -14.00
CA SER A 4 25.48 -11.40 -13.57
C SER A 4 24.58 -10.98 -14.74
N SER A 5 23.40 -11.57 -14.85
CA SER A 5 22.37 -11.04 -15.71
C SER A 5 21.67 -9.90 -14.97
N THR A 6 22.39 -8.79 -14.84
CA THR A 6 21.71 -7.50 -14.70
C THR A 6 20.86 -7.37 -15.96
N ILE A 7 19.56 -7.59 -15.83
CA ILE A 7 18.60 -7.23 -16.87
C ILE A 7 18.67 -5.70 -16.92
N ASN A 8 19.58 -5.18 -17.72
CA ASN A 8 19.55 -3.81 -18.18
C ASN A 8 18.29 -3.70 -19.03
N TYR A 9 17.17 -3.39 -18.37
CA TYR A 9 16.10 -2.72 -19.08
C TYR A 9 16.70 -1.38 -19.53
N GLN A 10 17.26 -1.39 -20.72
CA GLN A 10 17.27 -0.15 -21.52
C GLN A 10 15.79 0.15 -21.74
N LEU A 11 15.17 0.78 -20.73
CA LEU A 11 14.05 1.65 -20.97
C LEU A 11 14.63 2.69 -21.93
N SER A 12 14.48 2.42 -23.22
CA SER A 12 14.66 3.42 -24.25
C SER A 12 13.74 4.53 -23.82
N THR A 13 14.31 5.44 -23.07
CA THR A 13 13.67 6.65 -22.62
C THR A 13 13.11 7.28 -23.87
N ILE A 14 11.78 7.33 -23.96
CA ILE A 14 11.16 8.25 -24.90
C ILE A 14 11.79 9.60 -24.51
N PRO A 15 12.62 10.18 -25.38
CA PRO A 15 13.36 11.38 -25.00
C PRO A 15 12.36 12.43 -24.55
N ASN A 16 12.57 13.01 -23.37
CA ASN A 16 11.75 14.06 -22.76
C ASN A 16 10.34 13.70 -22.28
N LEU A 17 10.04 12.41 -21.93
CA LEU A 17 8.76 12.06 -21.33
C LEU A 17 8.62 12.67 -19.92
N ARG A 18 7.71 13.63 -19.76
CA ARG A 18 7.42 14.26 -18.47
C ARG A 18 6.48 13.38 -17.67
N VAL A 19 7.01 12.73 -16.62
CA VAL A 19 6.30 11.78 -15.78
C VAL A 19 5.98 12.39 -14.41
N ALA A 20 4.82 12.10 -13.86
CA ALA A 20 4.48 12.32 -12.46
C ALA A 20 4.04 11.01 -11.80
N ILE A 21 4.50 10.78 -10.57
CA ILE A 21 4.11 9.62 -9.75
C ILE A 21 3.14 10.10 -8.68
N VAL A 22 2.10 9.32 -8.39
CA VAL A 22 1.10 9.66 -7.36
C VAL A 22 0.90 8.51 -6.41
N ALA A 23 1.03 8.78 -5.10
CA ALA A 23 0.81 7.83 -4.03
C ALA A 23 -0.28 8.32 -3.06
N ASP A 24 -1.05 7.42 -2.47
CA ASP A 24 -2.09 7.78 -1.49
C ASP A 24 -1.48 8.55 -0.31
N TRP A 25 -0.47 7.96 0.32
CA TRP A 25 0.37 8.51 1.40
C TRP A 25 1.71 7.77 1.43
N LEU A 26 2.71 8.39 2.04
CA LEU A 26 4.05 7.81 2.27
C LEU A 26 4.37 7.91 3.77
N THR A 27 3.91 6.94 4.56
CA THR A 27 3.97 6.99 6.03
C THR A 27 4.75 5.85 6.68
N ALA A 28 5.17 4.86 5.90
CA ALA A 28 5.88 3.68 6.37
C ALA A 28 6.97 3.24 5.37
N THR A 29 7.66 2.14 5.66
CA THR A 29 8.57 1.46 4.75
C THR A 29 8.00 0.09 4.38
N GLY A 30 6.78 0.09 3.86
CA GLY A 30 6.05 -1.13 3.51
C GLY A 30 6.19 -1.52 2.03
N GLY A 31 5.39 -2.52 1.63
CA GLY A 31 5.35 -2.97 0.24
C GLY A 31 4.81 -1.92 -0.72
N ALA A 32 3.87 -1.08 -0.27
CA ALA A 32 3.30 0.01 -1.07
C ALA A 32 4.36 1.06 -1.42
N GLU A 33 5.13 1.50 -0.43
CA GLU A 33 6.20 2.47 -0.62
C GLU A 33 7.33 1.93 -1.50
N ARG A 34 7.60 0.62 -1.47
CA ARG A 34 8.59 -0.03 -2.35
C ARG A 34 8.17 0.00 -3.82
N VAL A 35 6.88 -0.11 -4.13
CA VAL A 35 6.39 0.05 -5.51
C VAL A 35 6.61 1.48 -5.99
N ILE A 36 6.31 2.49 -5.16
CA ILE A 36 6.59 3.90 -5.49
C ILE A 36 8.09 4.14 -5.65
N HIS A 37 8.92 3.53 -4.80
CA HIS A 37 10.37 3.64 -4.91
C HIS A 37 10.88 3.05 -6.23
N ALA A 38 10.41 1.85 -6.62
CA ALA A 38 10.78 1.24 -7.90
C ALA A 38 10.33 2.09 -9.11
N LEU A 39 9.16 2.73 -9.03
CA LEU A 39 8.74 3.69 -10.06
C LEU A 39 9.66 4.91 -10.10
N HIS A 40 10.12 5.40 -8.94
CA HIS A 40 11.06 6.52 -8.88
C HIS A 40 12.47 6.11 -9.39
N GLU A 41 12.92 4.88 -9.19
CA GLU A 41 14.16 4.37 -9.79
C GLU A 41 14.07 4.32 -11.33
N ILE A 42 12.89 4.03 -11.89
CA ILE A 42 12.64 4.04 -13.33
C ILE A 42 12.55 5.49 -13.87
N TYR A 43 11.95 6.39 -13.11
CA TYR A 43 11.72 7.79 -13.47
C TYR A 43 12.27 8.72 -12.37
N PRO A 44 13.61 8.87 -12.27
CA PRO A 44 14.25 9.58 -11.16
C PRO A 44 13.91 11.07 -11.09
N ASP A 45 13.60 11.70 -12.23
CA ASP A 45 13.22 13.11 -12.31
C ASP A 45 11.72 13.35 -12.08
N ALA A 46 10.93 12.28 -11.94
CA ALA A 46 9.49 12.41 -11.76
C ALA A 46 9.15 12.88 -10.34
N PRO A 47 8.41 13.99 -10.16
CA PRO A 47 7.91 14.38 -8.85
C PRO A 47 6.88 13.36 -8.34
N ILE A 48 6.91 13.15 -7.02
CA ILE A 48 5.98 12.24 -6.33
C ILE A 48 4.94 13.06 -5.59
N TYR A 49 3.70 13.01 -6.05
CA TYR A 49 2.56 13.66 -5.38
C TYR A 49 1.93 12.72 -4.36
N THR A 50 1.70 13.21 -3.14
CA THR A 50 1.11 12.40 -2.06
C THR A 50 0.30 13.25 -1.10
N SER A 51 -0.61 12.62 -0.34
CA SER A 51 -1.37 13.37 0.68
C SER A 51 -0.49 13.77 1.86
N THR A 52 0.29 12.83 2.39
CA THR A 52 1.17 13.02 3.56
C THR A 52 2.47 12.24 3.39
N TYR A 53 3.56 12.77 3.96
CA TYR A 53 4.89 12.20 3.89
C TYR A 53 5.55 12.22 5.27
N GLU A 54 5.88 11.06 5.85
CA GLU A 54 6.39 10.91 7.21
C GLU A 54 7.85 10.43 7.23
N ASP A 55 8.54 10.66 8.35
CA ASP A 55 9.96 10.37 8.51
C ASP A 55 10.32 8.91 8.23
N ALA A 56 9.42 7.97 8.54
CA ALA A 56 9.64 6.55 8.26
C ALA A 56 9.89 6.25 6.78
N SER A 57 9.23 6.99 5.87
CA SER A 57 9.40 6.82 4.43
C SER A 57 10.56 7.63 3.85
N ARG A 58 11.05 8.66 4.56
CA ARG A 58 12.11 9.57 4.05
C ARG A 58 13.38 8.84 3.63
N ARG A 59 13.69 7.71 4.27
CA ARG A 59 14.89 6.92 3.94
C ARG A 59 14.85 6.36 2.53
N LEU A 60 13.65 6.03 2.01
CA LEU A 60 13.47 5.51 0.65
C LEU A 60 13.51 6.62 -0.41
N PHE A 61 13.15 7.86 -0.06
CA PHE A 61 12.94 8.95 -0.99
C PHE A 61 13.84 10.15 -0.71
N LYS A 62 15.10 9.90 -0.31
CA LYS A 62 16.05 10.97 0.09
C LYS A 62 16.26 12.04 -0.96
N ASN A 63 16.30 11.65 -2.24
CA ASN A 63 16.61 12.54 -3.37
C ASN A 63 15.40 12.80 -4.26
N ALA A 64 14.19 12.35 -3.85
CA ALA A 64 12.98 12.53 -4.63
C ALA A 64 12.34 13.90 -4.37
N ASP A 65 11.79 14.51 -5.41
CA ASP A 65 10.90 15.67 -5.31
C ASP A 65 9.52 15.22 -4.82
N VAL A 66 9.33 15.19 -3.49
CA VAL A 66 8.06 14.75 -2.88
C VAL A 66 7.18 15.95 -2.57
N ARG A 67 6.06 16.05 -3.29
CA ARG A 67 5.08 17.13 -3.17
C ARG A 67 3.87 16.68 -2.38
N THR A 68 3.71 17.24 -1.19
CA THR A 68 2.62 16.89 -0.27
C THR A 68 1.42 17.82 -0.40
N SER A 69 0.25 17.35 0.04
CA SER A 69 -0.93 18.20 0.16
C SER A 69 -0.88 19.12 1.38
N TRP A 70 -1.86 20.02 1.49
CA TRP A 70 -2.05 20.87 2.68
C TRP A 70 -2.23 20.06 3.97
N MET A 71 -2.69 18.81 3.89
CA MET A 71 -2.86 17.90 5.03
C MET A 71 -1.54 17.61 5.77
N GLN A 72 -0.40 17.77 5.11
CA GLN A 72 0.92 17.65 5.72
C GLN A 72 1.13 18.67 6.86
N LYS A 73 0.46 19.82 6.82
CA LYS A 73 0.56 20.88 7.85
C LYS A 73 -0.28 20.57 9.10
N LEU A 74 -1.16 19.59 9.06
CA LEU A 74 -1.98 19.20 10.20
C LEU A 74 -1.13 18.51 11.29
N PRO A 75 -1.52 18.59 12.57
CA PRO A 75 -0.87 17.84 13.66
C PRO A 75 -0.87 16.33 13.38
N ARG A 76 0.21 15.63 13.80
CA ARG A 76 0.37 14.19 13.56
C ARG A 76 -0.80 13.34 14.06
N GLN A 77 -1.42 13.74 15.18
CA GLN A 77 -2.57 13.03 15.77
C GLN A 77 -3.79 13.03 14.84
N ILE A 78 -3.96 14.09 14.03
CA ILE A 78 -5.06 14.25 13.07
C ILE A 78 -4.72 13.61 11.72
N ARG A 79 -3.43 13.44 11.40
CA ARG A 79 -2.98 12.86 10.12
C ARG A 79 -3.22 11.34 9.99
N LYS A 80 -4.00 10.76 10.90
CA LYS A 80 -4.42 9.36 10.79
C LYS A 80 -5.23 9.16 9.51
N HIS A 81 -4.87 8.16 8.72
CA HIS A 81 -5.45 7.91 7.40
C HIS A 81 -6.98 7.74 7.44
N GLN A 82 -7.55 7.24 8.54
CA GLN A 82 -9.01 7.08 8.68
C GLN A 82 -9.74 8.42 8.76
N LEU A 83 -9.15 9.43 9.41
CA LEU A 83 -9.76 10.74 9.58
C LEU A 83 -9.66 11.61 8.31
N LEU A 84 -8.68 11.33 7.45
CA LEU A 84 -8.41 12.12 6.26
C LEU A 84 -9.08 11.59 4.98
N THR A 85 -9.98 10.64 5.09
CA THR A 85 -10.68 10.04 3.94
C THR A 85 -11.33 11.10 3.04
N LEU A 86 -12.27 11.91 3.57
CA LEU A 86 -12.94 12.94 2.79
C LEU A 86 -12.00 14.05 2.31
N PRO A 87 -11.09 14.60 3.16
CA PRO A 87 -10.05 15.53 2.70
C PRO A 87 -9.19 14.99 1.55
N ARG A 88 -8.79 13.71 1.57
CA ARG A 88 -8.03 13.09 0.47
C ARG A 88 -8.86 12.92 -0.78
N GLN A 89 -10.12 12.48 -0.65
CA GLN A 89 -11.06 12.40 -1.78
C GLN A 89 -11.18 13.75 -2.48
N TRP A 90 -11.33 14.82 -1.71
CA TRP A 90 -11.38 16.17 -2.24
C TRP A 90 -10.06 16.54 -2.93
N TYR A 91 -8.92 16.36 -2.25
CA TYR A 91 -7.60 16.71 -2.77
C TYR A 91 -7.30 15.99 -4.10
N PHE A 92 -7.29 14.66 -4.10
CA PHE A 92 -6.98 13.88 -5.30
C PHE A 92 -8.04 14.05 -6.39
N GLY A 93 -9.31 14.23 -6.00
CA GLY A 93 -10.39 14.46 -6.94
C GLY A 93 -10.28 15.76 -7.73
N HIS A 94 -9.60 16.77 -7.16
CA HIS A 94 -9.37 18.08 -7.77
C HIS A 94 -7.93 18.28 -8.28
N LEU A 95 -7.01 17.39 -7.92
CA LEU A 95 -5.63 17.46 -8.39
C LEU A 95 -5.58 17.20 -9.89
N LYS A 96 -5.20 18.27 -10.64
CA LYS A 96 -4.99 18.23 -12.08
C LYS A 96 -3.49 18.34 -12.34
N LEU A 97 -2.90 17.29 -12.82
CA LEU A 97 -1.49 17.23 -13.19
C LEU A 97 -1.38 17.58 -14.67
N ARG A 98 -1.20 18.89 -14.91
CA ARG A 98 -0.94 19.44 -16.23
C ARG A 98 0.53 19.32 -16.57
N ASP A 99 0.85 19.46 -17.86
CA ASP A 99 2.22 19.43 -18.37
C ASP A 99 2.97 18.10 -18.14
N TYR A 100 2.26 17.02 -17.85
CA TYR A 100 2.80 15.66 -17.80
C TYR A 100 2.22 14.81 -18.93
N ASP A 101 3.11 14.12 -19.63
CA ASP A 101 2.75 13.21 -20.71
C ASP A 101 2.26 11.88 -20.14
N LEU A 102 2.74 11.51 -18.92
CA LEU A 102 2.37 10.30 -18.20
C LEU A 102 2.20 10.58 -16.70
N VAL A 103 1.07 10.20 -16.16
CA VAL A 103 0.79 10.17 -14.72
C VAL A 103 0.63 8.72 -14.29
N ILE A 104 1.46 8.27 -13.35
CA ILE A 104 1.39 6.92 -12.77
C ILE A 104 0.91 7.02 -11.34
N SER A 105 -0.33 6.65 -11.07
CA SER A 105 -0.82 6.53 -9.70
C SER A 105 -0.69 5.09 -9.21
N ALA A 106 -0.21 4.89 -7.97
CA ALA A 106 -0.12 3.57 -7.37
C ALA A 106 -0.62 3.60 -5.92
N GLY A 107 -1.60 2.75 -5.63
CA GLY A 107 -2.24 2.75 -4.33
C GLY A 107 -3.50 1.89 -4.25
N SER A 108 -4.13 1.93 -3.09
CA SER A 108 -5.40 1.26 -2.82
C SER A 108 -6.57 2.21 -2.56
N SER A 109 -6.29 3.51 -2.51
CA SER A 109 -7.29 4.50 -2.06
C SER A 109 -7.50 5.60 -3.10
N GLU A 110 -7.25 6.85 -2.72
CA GLU A 110 -7.72 8.03 -3.44
C GLU A 110 -6.80 8.48 -4.58
N ALA A 111 -5.53 8.04 -4.62
CA ALA A 111 -4.54 8.46 -5.63
C ALA A 111 -5.02 8.24 -7.08
N LYS A 112 -5.81 7.19 -7.32
CA LYS A 112 -6.41 6.91 -8.65
C LYS A 112 -7.36 8.00 -9.15
N ALA A 113 -7.76 8.94 -8.28
CA ALA A 113 -8.72 9.99 -8.63
C ALA A 113 -8.09 11.21 -9.30
N VAL A 114 -6.76 11.29 -9.41
CA VAL A 114 -6.09 12.41 -10.08
C VAL A 114 -6.50 12.53 -11.54
N ARG A 115 -6.28 13.69 -12.12
CA ARG A 115 -6.57 13.95 -13.53
C ARG A 115 -5.28 14.31 -14.26
N ALA A 116 -5.06 13.70 -15.39
CA ALA A 116 -3.98 14.00 -16.33
C ALA A 116 -4.58 14.59 -17.63
N PRO A 117 -4.98 15.88 -17.64
CA PRO A 117 -5.73 16.42 -18.77
C PRO A 117 -4.91 16.48 -20.06
N ASP A 118 -3.59 16.56 -19.95
CA ASP A 118 -2.70 16.75 -21.08
C ASP A 118 -1.92 15.47 -21.47
N GLY A 119 -2.10 14.38 -20.70
CA GLY A 119 -1.38 13.13 -20.88
C GLY A 119 -2.20 11.90 -20.56
N LYS A 120 -1.52 10.75 -20.40
CA LYS A 120 -2.12 9.48 -20.04
C LYS A 120 -2.02 9.21 -18.55
N HIS A 121 -3.08 8.66 -17.97
CA HIS A 121 -3.12 8.23 -16.58
C HIS A 121 -3.13 6.69 -16.48
N ILE A 122 -2.08 6.13 -15.90
CA ILE A 122 -1.97 4.70 -15.57
C ILE A 122 -2.12 4.53 -14.07
N ASN A 123 -2.98 3.60 -13.64
CA ASN A 123 -3.13 3.24 -12.25
C ASN A 123 -2.62 1.82 -11.97
N ILE A 124 -1.74 1.67 -10.96
CA ILE A 124 -1.36 0.38 -10.38
C ILE A 124 -2.19 0.20 -9.10
N CYS A 125 -3.26 -0.58 -9.22
CA CYS A 125 -4.21 -0.82 -8.15
C CYS A 125 -3.71 -1.94 -7.23
N TYR A 126 -3.37 -1.62 -5.97
CA TYR A 126 -2.98 -2.62 -4.97
C TYR A 126 -4.16 -3.46 -4.50
N THR A 127 -5.32 -2.85 -4.39
CA THR A 127 -6.63 -3.48 -4.17
C THR A 127 -7.69 -2.36 -4.22
N PRO A 128 -8.93 -2.62 -4.59
CA PRO A 128 -10.04 -1.73 -4.26
C PRO A 128 -10.04 -1.39 -2.78
N THR A 129 -10.38 -0.16 -2.42
CA THR A 129 -10.26 0.36 -1.06
C THR A 129 -10.85 -0.62 -0.04
N LEU A 130 -9.99 -1.25 0.76
CA LEU A 130 -10.38 -2.34 1.69
C LEU A 130 -11.51 -1.94 2.62
N GLN A 131 -11.45 -0.69 3.11
CA GLN A 131 -12.40 -0.12 4.05
C GLN A 131 -13.80 0.07 3.46
N TYR A 132 -13.91 0.18 2.14
CA TYR A 132 -15.19 0.42 1.48
C TYR A 132 -15.78 -0.85 0.88
N TRP A 133 -14.91 -1.76 0.35
CA TRP A 133 -15.34 -2.82 -0.54
C TRP A 133 -15.07 -4.22 -0.02
N VAL A 134 -13.91 -4.43 0.61
CA VAL A 134 -13.44 -5.79 0.89
C VAL A 134 -13.79 -6.23 2.30
N LYS A 135 -13.62 -5.34 3.28
CA LYS A 135 -13.87 -5.63 4.71
C LYS A 135 -14.43 -4.39 5.42
N PRO A 136 -15.54 -3.81 4.98
CA PRO A 136 -16.13 -2.65 5.63
C PRO A 136 -16.51 -2.97 7.11
N GLU A 137 -16.88 -4.21 7.40
CA GLU A 137 -17.22 -4.68 8.73
C GLU A 137 -16.07 -4.51 9.73
N ASN A 138 -14.83 -4.74 9.34
CA ASN A 138 -13.66 -4.58 10.24
C ASN A 138 -13.49 -3.13 10.75
N TYR A 139 -14.02 -2.16 10.02
CA TYR A 139 -13.98 -0.73 10.38
C TYR A 139 -15.26 -0.26 11.06
N LEU A 140 -16.35 -1.00 10.87
CA LEU A 140 -17.68 -0.66 11.39
C LEU A 140 -18.06 -1.45 12.64
N GLN A 141 -17.31 -2.52 13.00
CA GLN A 141 -17.58 -3.35 14.18
C GLN A 141 -17.11 -2.70 15.48
N LYS A 142 -17.82 -3.06 16.58
CA LYS A 142 -17.46 -2.68 17.94
C LYS A 142 -16.19 -3.44 18.34
N GLY A 143 -15.13 -2.71 18.72
CA GLY A 143 -13.84 -3.32 19.09
C GLY A 143 -12.73 -3.20 18.02
N SER A 144 -12.99 -2.65 16.84
CA SER A 144 -11.91 -2.25 15.96
C SER A 144 -11.18 -1.04 16.57
N ASP A 145 -9.87 -1.16 16.77
CA ASP A 145 -8.99 -0.28 17.56
C ASP A 145 -8.91 1.20 17.12
N SER A 146 -9.77 1.66 16.24
CA SER A 146 -9.47 2.91 15.57
C SER A 146 -10.56 3.98 15.58
N LEU A 147 -11.81 3.67 15.87
CA LEU A 147 -12.88 4.68 15.74
C LEU A 147 -13.83 4.72 16.94
N ASN A 148 -14.01 5.92 17.49
CA ASN A 148 -15.08 6.27 18.43
C ASN A 148 -16.46 5.87 17.84
N PRO A 149 -17.44 5.42 18.65
CA PRO A 149 -18.78 5.05 18.19
C PRO A 149 -19.49 6.09 17.30
N ILE A 150 -19.29 7.37 17.58
CA ILE A 150 -19.87 8.48 16.80
C ILE A 150 -19.30 8.49 15.37
N TRP A 151 -17.99 8.40 15.24
CA TRP A 151 -17.31 8.34 13.93
C TRP A 151 -17.69 7.08 13.14
N ARG A 152 -17.89 5.97 13.82
CA ARG A 152 -18.33 4.72 13.22
C ARG A 152 -19.73 4.83 12.63
N THR A 153 -20.66 5.42 13.36
CA THR A 153 -22.03 5.68 12.89
C THR A 153 -22.01 6.65 11.70
N GLY A 154 -21.27 7.74 11.82
CA GLY A 154 -21.08 8.69 10.72
C GLY A 154 -20.50 8.04 9.46
N LEU A 155 -19.46 7.19 9.61
CA LEU A 155 -18.87 6.47 8.49
C LEU A 155 -19.86 5.48 7.85
N ARG A 156 -20.70 4.82 8.66
CA ARG A 156 -21.75 3.91 8.14
C ARG A 156 -22.76 4.64 7.26
N VAL A 157 -23.18 5.84 7.66
CA VAL A 157 -24.09 6.68 6.87
C VAL A 157 -23.41 7.20 5.59
N LEU A 158 -22.13 7.56 5.69
CA LEU A 158 -21.35 8.08 4.55
C LEU A 158 -20.89 7.00 3.58
N MET A 159 -20.92 5.72 3.96
CA MET A 159 -20.36 4.62 3.17
C MET A 159 -20.86 4.58 1.72
N PRO A 160 -22.15 4.67 1.41
CA PRO A 160 -22.64 4.69 0.04
C PRO A 160 -22.07 5.83 -0.81
N PHE A 161 -21.87 7.00 -0.18
CA PHE A 161 -21.30 8.17 -0.86
C PHE A 161 -19.82 7.99 -1.17
N VAL A 162 -19.02 7.50 -0.20
CA VAL A 162 -17.59 7.25 -0.42
C VAL A 162 -17.36 6.11 -1.40
N GLN A 163 -18.20 5.06 -1.38
CA GLN A 163 -18.17 3.96 -2.37
C GLN A 163 -18.48 4.48 -3.77
N ARG A 164 -19.54 5.29 -3.93
CA ARG A 164 -19.90 5.88 -5.23
C ARG A 164 -18.81 6.80 -5.76
N TRP A 165 -18.18 7.57 -4.89
CA TRP A 165 -17.05 8.41 -5.27
C TRP A 165 -15.86 7.56 -5.71
N ASP A 166 -15.51 6.53 -4.94
CA ASP A 166 -14.39 5.64 -5.19
C ASP A 166 -14.56 4.85 -6.49
N TYR A 167 -15.79 4.38 -6.76
CA TYR A 167 -16.18 3.76 -8.03
C TYR A 167 -15.93 4.71 -9.22
N LYS A 168 -16.42 5.95 -9.13
CA LYS A 168 -16.22 6.97 -10.18
C LYS A 168 -14.73 7.30 -10.35
N ALA A 169 -13.98 7.37 -9.26
CA ALA A 169 -12.55 7.62 -9.28
C ALA A 169 -11.79 6.47 -9.98
N ALA A 170 -12.23 5.24 -9.79
CA ALA A 170 -11.64 4.07 -10.45
C ALA A 170 -11.86 4.02 -11.96
N GLN A 171 -12.83 4.79 -12.49
CA GLN A 171 -13.07 4.89 -13.95
C GLN A 171 -12.21 5.97 -14.63
N ARG A 172 -11.45 6.78 -13.87
CA ARG A 172 -10.68 7.89 -14.42
C ARG A 172 -9.38 7.50 -15.13
N PRO A 173 -8.58 6.54 -14.60
CA PRO A 173 -7.34 6.14 -15.27
C PRO A 173 -7.61 5.59 -16.67
N ASP A 174 -6.80 5.98 -17.67
CA ASP A 174 -6.85 5.41 -19.03
C ASP A 174 -6.58 3.91 -18.97
N LYS A 175 -5.59 3.49 -18.14
CA LYS A 175 -5.22 2.10 -17.89
C LYS A 175 -5.19 1.79 -16.41
N MET A 176 -5.66 0.60 -16.03
CA MET A 176 -5.62 0.11 -14.67
C MET A 176 -5.03 -1.29 -14.61
N TYR A 177 -3.92 -1.44 -13.90
CA TYR A 177 -3.26 -2.72 -13.70
C TYR A 177 -3.48 -3.23 -12.28
N ALA A 178 -3.77 -4.51 -12.15
CA ALA A 178 -3.86 -5.19 -10.86
C ALA A 178 -2.47 -5.67 -10.42
N ILE A 179 -2.21 -5.78 -9.11
CA ILE A 179 -0.95 -6.36 -8.60
C ILE A 179 -0.98 -7.88 -8.49
N SER A 180 -2.13 -8.52 -8.67
CA SER A 180 -2.30 -9.96 -8.62
C SER A 180 -3.63 -10.39 -9.24
N THR A 181 -3.78 -11.69 -9.50
CA THR A 181 -5.05 -12.28 -9.97
C THR A 181 -6.21 -12.07 -8.99
N GLU A 182 -5.94 -12.08 -7.69
CA GLU A 182 -6.96 -11.81 -6.68
C GLU A 182 -7.44 -10.35 -6.75
N VAL A 183 -6.51 -9.40 -6.93
CA VAL A 183 -6.86 -7.98 -7.10
C VAL A 183 -7.60 -7.75 -8.42
N GLN A 184 -7.25 -8.46 -9.48
CA GLN A 184 -7.98 -8.42 -10.75
C GLN A 184 -9.46 -8.80 -10.55
N LYS A 185 -9.72 -9.90 -9.84
CA LYS A 185 -11.10 -10.32 -9.50
C LYS A 185 -11.85 -9.25 -8.69
N ARG A 186 -11.16 -8.61 -7.75
CA ARG A 186 -11.76 -7.53 -6.92
C ARG A 186 -12.07 -6.29 -7.75
N ILE A 187 -11.20 -5.88 -8.66
CA ILE A 187 -11.45 -4.75 -9.57
C ILE A 187 -12.71 -5.02 -10.42
N LYS A 188 -12.80 -6.18 -11.04
CA LYS A 188 -14.00 -6.60 -11.78
C LYS A 188 -15.25 -6.53 -10.91
N LYS A 189 -15.20 -7.12 -9.70
CA LYS A 189 -16.34 -7.22 -8.79
C LYS A 189 -16.83 -5.87 -8.28
N PHE A 190 -15.90 -4.98 -7.88
CA PHE A 190 -16.25 -3.76 -7.14
C PHE A 190 -16.25 -2.50 -7.98
N TYR A 191 -15.46 -2.46 -9.06
CA TYR A 191 -15.36 -1.32 -9.94
C TYR A 191 -16.03 -1.54 -11.30
N ASP A 192 -16.57 -2.75 -11.53
CA ASP A 192 -17.15 -3.14 -12.81
C ASP A 192 -16.26 -2.74 -14.00
N ARG A 193 -14.94 -2.97 -13.81
CA ARG A 193 -13.91 -2.60 -14.77
C ARG A 193 -12.99 -3.80 -15.02
N GLU A 194 -12.73 -4.08 -16.32
CA GLU A 194 -11.70 -5.04 -16.69
C GLU A 194 -10.31 -4.40 -16.54
N PRO A 195 -9.41 -4.96 -15.70
CA PRO A 195 -8.04 -4.48 -15.63
C PRO A 195 -7.27 -4.74 -16.91
N ASP A 196 -6.39 -3.82 -17.28
CA ASP A 196 -5.58 -3.93 -18.51
C ASP A 196 -4.46 -4.97 -18.40
N GLY A 197 -4.22 -5.52 -17.21
CA GLY A 197 -3.23 -6.57 -16.97
C GLY A 197 -2.84 -6.69 -15.50
N ILE A 198 -1.80 -7.49 -15.26
CA ILE A 198 -1.23 -7.70 -13.93
C ILE A 198 0.22 -7.22 -13.93
N VAL A 199 0.57 -6.36 -12.97
CA VAL A 199 1.94 -5.91 -12.70
C VAL A 199 2.26 -6.28 -11.25
N SER A 200 3.05 -7.33 -11.06
CA SER A 200 3.44 -7.78 -9.72
C SER A 200 4.34 -6.77 -9.02
N PRO A 201 4.17 -6.56 -7.71
CA PRO A 201 5.07 -5.69 -6.95
C PRO A 201 6.52 -6.16 -7.04
N PRO A 202 7.49 -5.23 -7.11
CA PRO A 202 8.90 -5.58 -7.14
C PRO A 202 9.35 -6.22 -5.82
N ALA A 203 10.27 -7.18 -5.91
CA ALA A 203 10.93 -7.80 -4.78
C ALA A 203 12.44 -7.58 -4.88
N ASP A 204 13.06 -7.13 -3.79
CA ASP A 204 14.52 -7.02 -3.67
C ASP A 204 15.13 -8.41 -3.43
N ILE A 205 15.33 -9.13 -4.53
CA ILE A 205 15.82 -10.52 -4.51
C ILE A 205 17.31 -10.59 -4.13
N GLU A 206 18.11 -9.65 -4.59
CA GLU A 206 19.58 -9.65 -4.39
C GLU A 206 19.94 -9.62 -2.90
N ARG A 207 19.16 -8.95 -2.09
CA ARG A 207 19.30 -8.92 -0.65
C ARG A 207 19.29 -10.30 0.00
N PHE A 208 18.67 -11.29 -0.64
CA PHE A 208 18.47 -12.63 -0.10
C PHE A 208 19.33 -13.72 -0.79
N LEU A 209 19.87 -13.46 -1.97
CA LEU A 209 20.60 -14.45 -2.76
C LEU A 209 22.01 -14.77 -2.24
N ASN A 210 22.69 -13.85 -1.57
CA ASN A 210 24.11 -13.94 -1.22
C ASN A 210 24.38 -14.34 0.24
N LYS A 211 23.46 -15.00 0.91
CA LYS A 211 23.67 -15.52 2.25
C LYS A 211 24.06 -16.98 2.15
N GLY A 212 25.32 -17.27 2.51
CA GLY A 212 25.86 -18.62 2.53
C GLY A 212 24.96 -19.63 3.25
N ALA A 213 25.24 -20.91 3.08
CA ALA A 213 24.49 -21.98 3.72
C ALA A 213 24.51 -21.80 5.25
N VAL A 214 23.35 -21.45 5.83
CA VAL A 214 23.13 -21.39 7.27
C VAL A 214 22.23 -22.56 7.62
N GLU A 215 22.58 -23.29 8.67
CA GLU A 215 21.69 -24.31 9.22
C GLU A 215 20.34 -23.66 9.60
N ARG A 216 19.28 -24.21 9.05
CA ARG A 216 17.92 -23.70 9.26
C ARG A 216 17.21 -24.60 10.27
N LYS A 217 16.78 -24.03 11.38
CA LYS A 217 16.05 -24.76 12.42
C LYS A 217 14.79 -24.00 12.84
N GLY A 218 13.67 -24.72 12.96
CA GLY A 218 12.39 -24.15 13.38
C GLY A 218 11.71 -23.31 12.30
N PHE A 219 10.75 -22.53 12.75
CA PHE A 219 9.94 -21.65 11.92
C PHE A 219 10.16 -20.19 12.28
N VAL A 220 9.92 -19.30 11.32
CA VAL A 220 9.91 -17.84 11.55
C VAL A 220 8.69 -17.23 10.87
N THR A 221 8.04 -16.32 11.58
CA THR A 221 7.04 -15.43 11.01
C THR A 221 7.40 -13.99 11.32
N TRP A 222 7.15 -13.07 10.37
CA TRP A 222 7.47 -11.66 10.58
C TRP A 222 6.40 -10.75 9.99
N GLY A 223 6.25 -9.60 10.62
CA GLY A 223 5.35 -8.56 10.13
C GLY A 223 4.66 -7.81 11.24
N ARG A 224 3.87 -6.80 10.82
CA ARG A 224 3.04 -6.05 11.76
C ARG A 224 2.01 -6.98 12.40
N GLN A 225 1.96 -6.97 13.73
CA GLN A 225 1.06 -7.82 14.51
C GLN A 225 -0.34 -7.21 14.57
N VAL A 226 -1.10 -7.45 13.51
CA VAL A 226 -2.49 -7.00 13.33
C VAL A 226 -3.38 -8.18 12.98
N GLN A 227 -4.64 -8.12 13.37
CA GLN A 227 -5.62 -9.21 13.28
C GLN A 227 -5.68 -9.88 11.89
N HIS A 228 -5.63 -9.10 10.81
CA HIS A 228 -5.74 -9.63 9.45
C HIS A 228 -4.50 -10.41 8.96
N LYS A 229 -3.36 -10.32 9.67
CA LYS A 229 -2.16 -11.12 9.38
C LYS A 229 -2.21 -12.53 9.95
N ARG A 230 -3.14 -12.78 10.86
CA ARG A 230 -3.42 -14.10 11.42
C ARG A 230 -2.18 -14.81 11.98
N LEU A 231 -1.31 -14.06 12.70
CA LEU A 231 -0.16 -14.66 13.38
C LEU A 231 -0.59 -15.64 14.49
N ASP A 232 -1.79 -15.49 14.99
CA ASP A 232 -2.45 -16.42 15.91
C ASP A 232 -2.46 -17.87 15.39
N LEU A 233 -2.73 -18.07 14.10
CA LEU A 233 -2.72 -19.41 13.50
C LEU A 233 -1.33 -20.04 13.48
N ALA A 234 -0.29 -19.25 13.20
CA ALA A 234 1.09 -19.76 13.22
C ALA A 234 1.51 -20.17 14.63
N ILE A 235 1.16 -19.36 15.64
CA ILE A 235 1.43 -19.65 17.05
C ILE A 235 0.69 -20.92 17.48
N GLN A 236 -0.60 -21.01 17.18
CA GLN A 236 -1.42 -22.18 17.53
C GLN A 236 -0.85 -23.45 16.90
N ALA A 237 -0.56 -23.45 15.60
CA ALA A 237 -0.02 -24.60 14.89
C ALA A 237 1.33 -25.06 15.47
N CYS A 238 2.24 -24.12 15.81
CA CYS A 238 3.54 -24.44 16.39
C CYS A 238 3.42 -24.92 17.85
N ASN A 239 2.48 -24.39 18.63
CA ASN A 239 2.16 -24.91 19.97
C ASN A 239 1.69 -26.37 19.91
N GLU A 240 0.74 -26.67 19.02
CA GLU A 240 0.17 -28.02 18.84
C GLU A 240 1.23 -29.03 18.35
N ALA A 241 2.11 -28.58 17.46
CA ALA A 241 3.19 -29.43 16.91
C ALA A 241 4.44 -29.51 17.82
N GLY A 242 4.53 -28.72 18.88
CA GLY A 242 5.69 -28.68 19.78
C GLY A 242 6.99 -28.21 19.10
N VAL A 243 6.90 -27.34 18.08
CA VAL A 243 8.04 -26.89 17.28
C VAL A 243 8.40 -25.42 17.56
N ASP A 244 9.70 -25.10 17.39
CA ASP A 244 10.21 -23.74 17.60
C ASP A 244 9.62 -22.75 16.58
N LEU A 245 9.10 -21.62 17.08
CA LEU A 245 8.69 -20.48 16.25
C LEU A 245 9.29 -19.16 16.77
N LEU A 246 9.91 -18.41 15.87
CA LEU A 246 10.32 -17.03 16.12
C LEU A 246 9.30 -16.07 15.48
N VAL A 247 8.67 -15.24 16.29
CA VAL A 247 7.73 -14.20 15.86
C VAL A 247 8.45 -12.85 15.89
N ILE A 248 8.63 -12.23 14.70
CA ILE A 248 9.34 -10.95 14.57
C ILE A 248 8.37 -9.84 14.22
N GLY A 249 8.43 -8.74 14.98
CA GLY A 249 7.64 -7.53 14.75
C GLY A 249 6.77 -7.15 15.93
N ASP A 250 5.95 -6.10 15.73
CA ASP A 250 5.13 -5.50 16.76
C ASP A 250 3.77 -5.05 16.21
N GLY A 251 2.81 -4.74 17.09
CA GLY A 251 1.51 -4.23 16.73
C GLY A 251 0.44 -4.39 17.82
N PRO A 252 -0.80 -3.95 17.55
CA PRO A 252 -1.89 -3.98 18.51
C PRO A 252 -2.21 -5.36 19.10
N GLU A 253 -1.89 -6.43 18.36
CA GLU A 253 -2.14 -7.81 18.80
C GLU A 253 -1.01 -8.40 19.65
N HIS A 254 0.10 -7.65 19.86
CA HIS A 254 1.31 -8.19 20.49
C HIS A 254 1.04 -8.88 21.82
N THR A 255 0.39 -8.19 22.76
CA THR A 255 0.07 -8.73 24.09
C THR A 255 -0.82 -9.96 24.01
N ARG A 256 -1.83 -9.96 23.12
CA ARG A 256 -2.71 -11.12 22.93
C ARG A 256 -1.94 -12.32 22.36
N LEU A 257 -1.07 -12.08 21.38
CA LEU A 257 -0.25 -13.13 20.77
C LEU A 257 0.77 -13.73 21.77
N GLN A 258 1.38 -12.88 22.62
CA GLN A 258 2.24 -13.36 23.70
C GLN A 258 1.50 -14.24 24.70
N ALA A 259 0.27 -13.87 25.07
CA ALA A 259 -0.55 -14.66 26.00
C ALA A 259 -0.95 -16.05 25.45
N MET A 260 -0.90 -16.24 24.12
CA MET A 260 -1.17 -17.52 23.46
C MET A 260 0.08 -18.38 23.28
N ALA A 261 1.25 -17.84 23.51
CA ALA A 261 2.52 -18.50 23.19
C ALA A 261 2.87 -19.57 24.22
N GLY A 262 3.18 -20.76 23.74
CA GLY A 262 3.79 -21.84 24.50
C GLY A 262 5.32 -21.70 24.63
N PRO A 263 5.99 -22.66 25.30
CA PRO A 263 7.41 -22.55 25.64
C PRO A 263 8.36 -22.55 24.44
N THR A 264 7.91 -23.01 23.29
CA THR A 264 8.69 -23.06 22.03
C THR A 264 8.55 -21.79 21.18
N ILE A 265 7.71 -20.83 21.59
CA ILE A 265 7.43 -19.60 20.85
C ILE A 265 8.25 -18.45 21.43
N ARG A 266 9.01 -17.75 20.58
CA ARG A 266 9.82 -16.58 20.96
C ARG A 266 9.42 -15.36 20.14
N PHE A 267 9.42 -14.20 20.81
CA PHE A 267 9.16 -12.90 20.17
C PHE A 267 10.44 -12.05 20.11
N LYS A 268 10.58 -11.31 19.00
CA LYS A 268 11.70 -10.39 18.79
C LYS A 268 11.21 -9.09 18.14
#